data_1af7d73ac71559954fef650af9724469
#
_entry.id   1af7d73ac71559954fef650af9724469
#
_cell.length_a   1.000
_cell.length_b   1.000
_cell.length_c   1.000
_cell.angle_alpha   90.00
_cell.angle_beta   90.00
_cell.angle_gamma   90.00
#
_symmetry.space_group_name_H-M   'P 1'
#
loop_
_entity.id
_entity.type
_entity.pdbx_description
1 polymer ?
#
loop_
_entity_poly.entity_id
_entity_poly.type
_entity_poly.pdbx_seq_one_letter_code
_entity_poly.pdbx_strand_id
1 'polypeptide(L)'
;MSFRIEEKLLINKNQIIDFKNFLLANSAYQLFPPRKIQSLYFENFQNEMYEDSIEGLVPRKKIRVRNYPGDKKIHFNYEVKISSVEGRFKTSKVIDQGKFDYIKKMGIHDNQYGTCRPTINVLYDREYYKIKDVRISIDKNIEYYLYTGRFLGYDQNNIVELKAS
;
A
#
# COMPACT_ATOMS: atom_id res chain seq x y z
N MET A 1 -13.80 -0.14 21.56
CA MET A 1 -13.26 0.47 20.32
C MET A 1 -11.79 0.77 20.53
N SER A 2 -10.88 0.18 19.78
CA SER A 2 -9.46 0.60 19.85
C SER A 2 -9.25 1.72 18.85
N PHE A 3 -8.90 2.89 19.33
CA PHE A 3 -8.47 4.00 18.47
C PHE A 3 -7.08 3.64 17.93
N ARG A 4 -7.00 3.40 16.64
CA ARG A 4 -5.72 3.18 15.98
C ARG A 4 -5.21 4.50 15.40
N ILE A 5 -4.10 4.96 15.94
CA ILE A 5 -3.39 6.12 15.39
C ILE A 5 -2.48 5.62 14.27
N GLU A 6 -2.58 6.25 13.12
CA GLU A 6 -1.75 5.96 11.95
C GLU A 6 -1.17 7.27 11.42
N GLU A 7 0.15 7.37 11.40
CA GLU A 7 0.88 8.54 10.93
C GLU A 7 1.88 8.13 9.85
N LYS A 8 2.04 8.97 8.83
CA LYS A 8 2.99 8.78 7.73
C LYS A 8 3.93 9.96 7.63
N LEU A 9 5.21 9.65 7.56
CA LEU A 9 6.30 10.61 7.43
C LEU A 9 7.07 10.35 6.14
N LEU A 10 7.37 11.40 5.40
CA LEU A 10 8.31 11.37 4.29
C LEU A 10 9.70 11.67 4.82
N ILE A 11 10.63 10.77 4.58
CA ILE A 11 11.99 10.84 5.10
C ILE A 11 12.99 10.67 3.95
N ASN A 12 13.95 11.57 3.82
CA ASN A 12 14.99 11.43 2.83
C ASN A 12 16.01 10.33 3.18
N LYS A 13 16.94 10.04 2.26
CA LYS A 13 17.92 8.96 2.43
C LYS A 13 18.86 9.15 3.63
N ASN A 14 19.18 10.38 4.01
CA ASN A 14 20.04 10.63 5.15
C ASN A 14 19.26 10.47 6.46
N GLN A 15 18.08 11.05 6.53
CA GLN A 15 17.19 10.94 7.70
C GLN A 15 16.80 9.49 8.03
N ILE A 16 16.72 8.59 7.03
CA ILE A 16 16.37 7.18 7.29
C ILE A 16 17.46 6.46 8.07
N ILE A 17 18.75 6.84 7.89
CA ILE A 17 19.86 6.27 8.63
C ILE A 17 19.76 6.69 10.10
N ASP A 18 19.54 7.98 10.35
CA ASP A 18 19.37 8.51 11.70
C ASP A 18 18.14 7.90 12.39
N PHE A 19 17.04 7.76 11.64
CA PHE A 19 15.84 7.12 12.16
C PHE A 19 16.07 5.65 12.54
N LYS A 20 16.81 4.89 11.73
CA LYS A 20 17.17 3.50 12.08
C LYS A 20 18.07 3.42 13.29
N ASN A 21 19.04 4.31 13.39
CA ASN A 21 19.90 4.41 14.58
C ASN A 21 19.07 4.72 15.84
N PHE A 22 18.12 5.64 15.73
CA PHE A 22 17.16 5.92 16.80
C PHE A 22 16.35 4.69 17.19
N LEU A 23 15.84 3.93 16.23
CA LEU A 23 15.10 2.69 16.50
C LEU A 23 15.96 1.70 17.28
N LEU A 24 17.19 1.45 16.85
CA LEU A 24 18.11 0.54 17.50
C LEU A 24 18.47 1.00 18.93
N ALA A 25 18.76 2.30 19.10
CA ALA A 25 19.07 2.88 20.42
C ALA A 25 17.88 2.79 21.41
N ASN A 26 16.64 2.70 20.90
CA ASN A 26 15.44 2.60 21.72
C ASN A 26 14.85 1.18 21.76
N SER A 27 15.69 0.15 21.56
CA SER A 27 15.30 -1.25 21.66
C SER A 27 14.16 -1.67 20.71
N ALA A 28 14.06 -1.03 19.55
CA ALA A 28 13.19 -1.51 18.51
C ALA A 28 13.74 -2.83 17.95
N TYR A 29 12.85 -3.74 17.59
CA TYR A 29 13.22 -5.00 16.96
C TYR A 29 12.51 -5.19 15.63
N GLN A 30 13.13 -5.97 14.75
CA GLN A 30 12.56 -6.33 13.47
C GLN A 30 11.41 -7.29 13.66
N LEU A 31 10.20 -6.87 13.25
CA LEU A 31 8.97 -7.65 13.45
C LEU A 31 8.82 -8.77 12.42
N PHE A 32 9.23 -8.52 11.18
CA PHE A 32 9.21 -9.47 10.06
C PHE A 32 10.43 -9.24 9.16
N PRO A 33 10.89 -10.26 8.41
CA PRO A 33 11.89 -10.07 7.37
C PRO A 33 11.46 -9.00 6.35
N PRO A 34 12.41 -8.21 5.83
CA PRO A 34 12.13 -7.29 4.75
C PRO A 34 11.59 -8.03 3.52
N ARG A 35 10.69 -7.41 2.78
CA ARG A 35 10.17 -7.99 1.54
C ARG A 35 9.83 -6.96 0.49
N LYS A 36 9.89 -7.39 -0.75
CA LYS A 36 9.41 -6.62 -1.90
C LYS A 36 7.89 -6.72 -1.97
N ILE A 37 7.24 -5.58 -2.23
CA ILE A 37 5.79 -5.48 -2.36
C ILE A 37 5.48 -4.88 -3.72
N GLN A 38 4.55 -5.53 -4.42
CA GLN A 38 3.98 -5.03 -5.66
C GLN A 38 2.48 -4.83 -5.48
N SER A 39 1.96 -3.69 -5.90
CA SER A 39 0.54 -3.35 -5.79
C SER A 39 0.04 -2.74 -7.08
N LEU A 40 -0.86 -3.45 -7.77
CA LEU A 40 -1.58 -2.96 -8.94
C LEU A 40 -2.86 -2.29 -8.47
N TYR A 41 -2.99 -0.98 -8.71
CA TYR A 41 -4.17 -0.19 -8.38
C TYR A 41 -5.16 -0.16 -9.53
N PHE A 42 -6.43 -0.08 -9.17
CA PHE A 42 -7.56 0.02 -10.10
C PHE A 42 -8.26 1.36 -9.90
N GLU A 43 -8.70 1.94 -11.00
CA GLU A 43 -9.34 3.24 -11.03
C GLU A 43 -10.45 3.25 -12.08
N ASN A 44 -11.47 4.05 -11.90
CA ASN A 44 -12.44 4.28 -12.97
C ASN A 44 -11.86 5.24 -14.04
N PHE A 45 -12.57 5.43 -15.12
CA PHE A 45 -12.08 6.24 -16.25
C PHE A 45 -11.81 7.71 -15.86
N GLN A 46 -12.53 8.23 -14.88
CA GLN A 46 -12.43 9.63 -14.42
C GLN A 46 -11.42 9.82 -13.29
N ASN A 47 -10.79 8.75 -12.79
CA ASN A 47 -9.87 8.75 -11.64
C ASN A 47 -10.52 9.25 -10.33
N GLU A 48 -11.81 9.00 -10.14
CA GLU A 48 -12.58 9.53 -9.01
C GLU A 48 -12.09 9.01 -7.65
N MET A 49 -11.60 7.75 -7.55
CA MET A 49 -11.03 7.27 -6.29
C MET A 49 -9.77 8.05 -5.89
N TYR A 50 -8.97 8.46 -6.88
CA TYR A 50 -7.79 9.29 -6.67
C TYR A 50 -8.21 10.69 -6.23
N GLU A 51 -9.13 11.33 -6.97
CA GLU A 51 -9.64 12.67 -6.66
C GLU A 51 -10.28 12.71 -5.26
N ASP A 52 -11.19 11.79 -4.94
CA ASP A 52 -11.78 11.66 -3.60
C ASP A 52 -10.72 11.51 -2.52
N SER A 53 -9.60 10.83 -2.85
CA SER A 53 -8.50 10.64 -1.90
C SER A 53 -7.68 11.91 -1.68
N ILE A 54 -7.49 12.74 -2.71
CA ILE A 54 -6.80 14.04 -2.63
C ILE A 54 -7.65 15.04 -1.85
N GLU A 55 -8.94 15.12 -2.19
CA GLU A 55 -9.88 16.05 -1.55
C GLU A 55 -10.30 15.61 -0.14
N GLY A 56 -9.94 14.38 0.26
CA GLY A 56 -10.30 13.86 1.57
C GLY A 56 -11.78 13.49 1.73
N LEU A 57 -12.51 13.33 0.63
CA LEU A 57 -13.92 12.98 0.64
C LEU A 57 -14.17 11.62 1.29
N VAL A 58 -15.36 11.47 1.87
CA VAL A 58 -15.84 10.22 2.46
C VAL A 58 -17.31 9.99 2.09
N PRO A 59 -17.74 8.75 1.79
CA PRO A 59 -16.92 7.54 1.73
C PRO A 59 -16.05 7.49 0.48
N ARG A 60 -14.79 7.05 0.63
CA ARG A 60 -13.89 6.82 -0.51
C ARG A 60 -13.27 5.44 -0.44
N LYS A 61 -12.88 4.90 -1.58
CA LYS A 61 -12.27 3.58 -1.68
C LYS A 61 -10.90 3.63 -2.33
N LYS A 62 -10.11 2.58 -2.12
CA LYS A 62 -8.91 2.24 -2.89
C LYS A 62 -8.96 0.76 -3.18
N ILE A 63 -8.92 0.39 -4.45
CA ILE A 63 -8.94 -1.01 -4.90
C ILE A 63 -7.57 -1.36 -5.44
N ARG A 64 -7.02 -2.49 -5.00
CA ARG A 64 -5.74 -2.98 -5.51
C ARG A 64 -5.63 -4.50 -5.44
N VAL A 65 -4.76 -5.04 -6.26
CA VAL A 65 -4.22 -6.39 -6.09
C VAL A 65 -2.77 -6.30 -5.69
N ARG A 66 -2.42 -6.95 -4.57
CA ARG A 66 -1.08 -6.97 -4.02
C ARG A 66 -0.49 -8.36 -4.08
N ASN A 67 0.78 -8.45 -4.45
CA ASN A 67 1.58 -9.65 -4.35
C ASN A 67 2.97 -9.33 -3.75
N TYR A 68 3.71 -10.39 -3.46
CA TYR A 68 5.06 -10.34 -2.89
C TYR A 68 6.00 -11.09 -3.84
N PRO A 69 6.72 -10.39 -4.74
CA PRO A 69 7.53 -11.02 -5.78
C PRO A 69 8.66 -11.92 -5.29
N GLY A 70 9.08 -11.76 -4.02
CA GLY A 70 10.13 -12.59 -3.39
C GLY A 70 9.63 -13.88 -2.74
N ASP A 71 8.32 -14.10 -2.68
CA ASP A 71 7.76 -15.30 -2.04
C ASP A 71 7.93 -16.52 -2.98
N LYS A 72 8.20 -17.71 -2.39
CA LYS A 72 8.32 -18.97 -3.15
C LYS A 72 7.06 -19.30 -3.96
N LYS A 73 5.90 -18.92 -3.45
CA LYS A 73 4.62 -19.02 -4.13
C LYS A 73 3.95 -17.66 -4.16
N ILE A 74 3.71 -17.14 -5.36
CA ILE A 74 3.06 -15.84 -5.52
C ILE A 74 1.58 -15.99 -5.21
N HIS A 75 1.11 -15.22 -4.23
CA HIS A 75 -0.29 -15.08 -3.89
C HIS A 75 -0.76 -13.67 -4.24
N PHE A 76 -1.91 -13.58 -4.88
CA PHE A 76 -2.55 -12.32 -5.20
C PHE A 76 -3.60 -11.99 -4.14
N ASN A 77 -3.40 -10.87 -3.44
CA ASN A 77 -4.34 -10.39 -2.44
C ASN A 77 -5.16 -9.26 -3.05
N TYR A 78 -6.41 -9.54 -3.37
CA TYR A 78 -7.37 -8.51 -3.74
C TYR A 78 -7.78 -7.75 -2.48
N GLU A 79 -7.53 -6.45 -2.46
CA GLU A 79 -7.75 -5.60 -1.30
C GLU A 79 -8.62 -4.39 -1.67
N VAL A 80 -9.65 -4.16 -0.86
CA VAL A 80 -10.44 -2.93 -0.90
C VAL A 80 -10.30 -2.22 0.44
N LYS A 81 -9.86 -0.97 0.40
CA LYS A 81 -9.83 -0.09 1.57
C LYS A 81 -10.93 0.94 1.42
N ILE A 82 -11.71 1.11 2.46
CA ILE A 82 -12.79 2.10 2.54
C ILE A 82 -12.46 3.05 3.69
N SER A 83 -12.54 4.35 3.43
CA SER A 83 -12.54 5.38 4.47
C SER A 83 -13.92 6.02 4.50
N SER A 84 -14.57 5.98 5.66
CA SER A 84 -15.88 6.60 5.88
C SER A 84 -15.83 7.48 7.12
N VAL A 85 -16.93 8.16 7.41
CA VAL A 85 -17.10 8.95 8.64
C VAL A 85 -16.95 8.06 9.88
N GLU A 86 -17.39 6.80 9.81
CA GLU A 86 -17.36 5.84 10.91
C GLU A 86 -15.97 5.22 11.14
N GLY A 87 -15.05 5.36 10.16
CA GLY A 87 -13.71 4.81 10.27
C GLY A 87 -13.12 4.27 8.98
N ARG A 88 -12.06 3.47 9.14
CA ARG A 88 -11.34 2.84 8.03
C ARG A 88 -11.54 1.34 8.06
N PHE A 89 -12.04 0.80 6.96
CA PHE A 89 -12.28 -0.62 6.77
C PHE A 89 -11.36 -1.17 5.69
N LYS A 90 -10.93 -2.42 5.85
CA LYS A 90 -10.16 -3.13 4.86
C LYS A 90 -10.71 -4.54 4.70
N THR A 91 -11.03 -4.92 3.47
CA THR A 91 -11.27 -6.30 3.09
C THR A 91 -10.08 -6.82 2.30
N SER A 92 -9.75 -8.09 2.47
CA SER A 92 -8.67 -8.76 1.74
C SER A 92 -9.08 -10.18 1.41
N LYS A 93 -8.91 -10.59 0.15
CA LYS A 93 -9.22 -11.93 -0.34
C LYS A 93 -8.07 -12.42 -1.21
N VAL A 94 -7.59 -13.62 -0.93
CA VAL A 94 -6.64 -14.30 -1.83
C VAL A 94 -7.37 -14.72 -3.09
N ILE A 95 -6.80 -14.42 -4.24
CA ILE A 95 -7.29 -14.84 -5.56
C ILE A 95 -6.18 -15.61 -6.28
N ASP A 96 -6.56 -16.52 -7.16
CA ASP A 96 -5.64 -17.26 -8.00
C ASP A 96 -5.18 -16.45 -9.23
N GLN A 97 -4.23 -17.00 -9.98
CA GLN A 97 -3.67 -16.37 -11.19
C GLN A 97 -4.77 -16.13 -12.24
N GLY A 98 -5.64 -17.10 -12.48
CA GLY A 98 -6.70 -16.98 -13.49
C GLY A 98 -7.69 -15.85 -13.17
N LYS A 99 -8.06 -15.70 -11.89
CA LYS A 99 -8.90 -14.59 -11.45
C LYS A 99 -8.16 -13.26 -11.55
N PHE A 100 -6.87 -13.22 -11.23
CA PHE A 100 -6.05 -12.02 -11.39
C PHE A 100 -5.98 -11.58 -12.86
N ASP A 101 -5.69 -12.51 -13.78
CA ASP A 101 -5.62 -12.21 -15.21
C ASP A 101 -6.96 -11.74 -15.76
N TYR A 102 -8.06 -12.36 -15.30
CA TYR A 102 -9.41 -11.94 -15.65
C TYR A 102 -9.68 -10.48 -15.25
N ILE A 103 -9.48 -10.13 -13.98
CA ILE A 103 -9.75 -8.77 -13.49
C ILE A 103 -8.78 -7.74 -14.08
N LYS A 104 -7.55 -8.12 -14.38
CA LYS A 104 -6.58 -7.27 -15.06
C LYS A 104 -7.03 -6.92 -16.48
N LYS A 105 -7.68 -7.86 -17.18
CA LYS A 105 -8.21 -7.69 -18.54
C LYS A 105 -9.56 -6.98 -18.57
N MET A 106 -10.49 -7.45 -17.76
CA MET A 106 -11.91 -7.02 -17.79
C MET A 106 -12.21 -5.83 -16.88
N GLY A 107 -11.37 -5.60 -15.86
CA GLY A 107 -11.64 -4.65 -14.79
C GLY A 107 -12.46 -5.27 -13.65
N ILE A 108 -12.83 -4.42 -12.72
CA ILE A 108 -13.60 -4.75 -11.52
C ILE A 108 -14.79 -3.80 -11.49
N HIS A 109 -16.00 -4.32 -11.27
CA HIS A 109 -17.16 -3.48 -11.04
C HIS A 109 -17.24 -3.09 -9.56
N ASP A 110 -17.35 -1.79 -9.29
CA ASP A 110 -17.62 -1.22 -7.99
C ASP A 110 -18.94 -0.44 -8.01
N ASN A 111 -19.76 -0.59 -6.97
CA ASN A 111 -21.10 0.01 -6.93
C ASN A 111 -21.07 1.54 -6.89
N GLN A 112 -19.96 2.14 -6.39
CA GLN A 112 -19.82 3.60 -6.28
C GLN A 112 -19.14 4.19 -7.52
N TYR A 113 -18.11 3.52 -8.04
CA TYR A 113 -17.22 4.05 -9.09
C TYR A 113 -17.43 3.37 -10.45
N GLY A 114 -18.34 2.40 -10.54
CA GLY A 114 -18.59 1.68 -11.79
C GLY A 114 -17.43 0.73 -12.17
N THR A 115 -17.09 0.69 -13.44
CA THR A 115 -16.04 -0.20 -13.94
C THR A 115 -14.65 0.40 -13.70
N CYS A 116 -13.88 -0.23 -12.82
CA CYS A 116 -12.51 0.14 -12.47
C CYS A 116 -11.51 -0.75 -13.24
N ARG A 117 -10.53 -0.13 -13.89
CA ARG A 117 -9.49 -0.80 -14.67
C ARG A 117 -8.12 -0.64 -14.03
N PRO A 118 -7.17 -1.54 -14.29
CA PRO A 118 -5.82 -1.39 -13.79
C PRO A 118 -5.18 -0.11 -14.35
N THR A 119 -4.50 0.64 -13.50
CA THR A 119 -3.89 1.92 -13.85
C THR A 119 -2.40 1.95 -13.55
N ILE A 120 -2.03 1.92 -12.29
CA ILE A 120 -0.66 2.07 -11.83
C ILE A 120 -0.22 0.87 -11.01
N ASN A 121 1.01 0.44 -11.25
CA ASN A 121 1.68 -0.59 -10.48
C ASN A 121 2.78 0.07 -9.63
N VAL A 122 2.74 -0.15 -8.32
CA VAL A 122 3.70 0.41 -7.37
C VAL A 122 4.52 -0.72 -6.79
N LEU A 123 5.84 -0.64 -6.95
CA LEU A 123 6.82 -1.59 -6.45
C LEU A 123 7.68 -0.92 -5.39
N TYR A 124 7.92 -1.57 -4.26
CA TYR A 124 8.77 -1.05 -3.20
C TYR A 124 9.26 -2.14 -2.25
N ASP A 125 10.33 -1.84 -1.52
CA ASP A 125 10.86 -2.67 -0.46
C ASP A 125 10.33 -2.19 0.89
N ARG A 126 9.82 -3.10 1.73
CA ARG A 126 9.29 -2.78 3.06
C ARG A 126 10.06 -3.50 4.16
N GLU A 127 10.49 -2.72 5.14
CA GLU A 127 11.01 -3.20 6.41
C GLU A 127 9.95 -3.02 7.52
N TYR A 128 10.03 -3.88 8.54
CA TYR A 128 9.05 -3.91 9.63
C TYR A 128 9.76 -3.89 10.97
N TYR A 129 9.38 -2.94 11.80
CA TYR A 129 9.90 -2.82 13.16
C TYR A 129 8.77 -2.70 14.18
N LYS A 130 9.09 -3.01 15.42
CA LYS A 130 8.21 -2.73 16.55
C LYS A 130 9.02 -2.14 17.70
N ILE A 131 8.48 -1.10 18.32
CA ILE A 131 8.98 -0.50 19.54
C ILE A 131 7.78 -0.35 20.49
N LYS A 132 7.84 -0.98 21.66
CA LYS A 132 6.69 -1.03 22.58
C LYS A 132 5.41 -1.46 21.84
N ASP A 133 4.35 -0.65 21.87
CA ASP A 133 3.08 -0.91 21.19
C ASP A 133 2.97 -0.29 19.80
N VAL A 134 4.02 0.37 19.32
CA VAL A 134 4.05 1.00 18.01
C VAL A 134 4.67 0.05 16.99
N ARG A 135 3.92 -0.24 15.93
CA ARG A 135 4.43 -0.91 14.72
C ARG A 135 4.89 0.14 13.71
N ILE A 136 6.04 -0.12 13.13
CA ILE A 136 6.69 0.79 12.21
C ILE A 136 6.96 0.04 10.91
N SER A 137 6.59 0.62 9.78
CA SER A 137 7.03 0.13 8.48
C SER A 137 7.78 1.22 7.73
N ILE A 138 8.84 0.83 7.04
CA ILE A 138 9.68 1.70 6.22
C ILE A 138 9.60 1.21 4.79
N ASP A 139 9.05 2.02 3.90
CA ASP A 139 8.97 1.78 2.46
C ASP A 139 10.10 2.53 1.76
N LYS A 140 10.89 1.79 0.97
CA LYS A 140 12.07 2.30 0.25
C LYS A 140 12.02 1.88 -1.21
N ASN A 141 12.81 2.56 -2.05
CA ASN A 141 12.96 2.21 -3.46
C ASN A 141 11.58 2.11 -4.14
N ILE A 142 10.76 3.15 -3.93
CA ILE A 142 9.40 3.18 -4.44
C ILE A 142 9.44 3.54 -5.92
N GLU A 143 8.95 2.64 -6.76
CA GLU A 143 8.92 2.77 -8.20
C GLU A 143 7.48 2.69 -8.71
N TYR A 144 7.18 3.46 -9.74
CA TYR A 144 5.87 3.58 -10.36
C TYR A 144 5.93 3.12 -11.81
N TYR A 145 4.99 2.27 -12.19
CA TYR A 145 4.85 1.75 -13.55
C TYR A 145 3.39 1.87 -14.00
N LEU A 146 3.16 2.13 -15.28
CA LEU A 146 1.83 1.85 -15.83
C LEU A 146 1.52 0.35 -15.68
N TYR A 147 0.25 0.00 -15.66
CA TYR A 147 -0.18 -1.41 -15.64
C TYR A 147 0.36 -2.23 -16.81
N THR A 148 0.72 -1.58 -17.92
CA THR A 148 1.35 -2.17 -19.10
C THR A 148 2.83 -2.52 -18.92
N GLY A 149 3.45 -2.07 -17.82
CA GLY A 149 4.87 -2.27 -17.50
C GLY A 149 5.79 -1.08 -17.84
N ARG A 150 5.27 -0.01 -18.46
CA ARG A 150 6.08 1.17 -18.75
C ARG A 150 6.45 1.88 -17.45
N PHE A 151 7.75 2.09 -17.24
CA PHE A 151 8.27 2.86 -16.09
C PHE A 151 7.81 4.32 -16.17
N LEU A 152 7.36 4.85 -15.04
CA LEU A 152 6.89 6.23 -14.89
C LEU A 152 7.84 7.09 -14.08
N GLY A 153 8.47 6.49 -13.07
CA GLY A 153 9.35 7.23 -12.15
C GLY A 153 9.53 6.51 -10.83
N TYR A 154 10.23 7.15 -9.93
CA TYR A 154 10.49 6.66 -8.57
C TYR A 154 10.35 7.79 -7.55
N ASP A 155 10.14 7.41 -6.29
CA ASP A 155 10.15 8.38 -5.20
C ASP A 155 11.58 8.56 -4.65
N GLN A 156 11.98 9.79 -4.45
CA GLN A 156 13.28 10.11 -3.85
C GLN A 156 13.28 9.91 -2.33
N ASN A 157 12.11 9.96 -1.73
CA ASN A 157 11.92 9.81 -0.29
C ASN A 157 11.52 8.39 0.07
N ASN A 158 11.80 8.04 1.32
CA ASN A 158 11.24 6.86 1.96
C ASN A 158 9.96 7.25 2.71
N ILE A 159 9.05 6.29 2.88
CA ILE A 159 7.84 6.48 3.66
C ILE A 159 7.95 5.66 4.95
N VAL A 160 7.86 6.35 6.08
CA VAL A 160 7.73 5.71 7.39
C VAL A 160 6.26 5.78 7.82
N GLU A 161 5.67 4.64 8.13
CA GLU A 161 4.31 4.55 8.66
C GLU A 161 4.35 4.04 10.10
N LEU A 162 3.82 4.84 11.02
CA LEU A 162 3.68 4.52 12.44
C LEU A 162 2.25 4.08 12.70
N LYS A 163 2.08 2.98 13.46
CA LYS A 163 0.77 2.46 13.86
C LYS A 163 0.80 2.14 15.34
N ALA A 164 0.08 2.92 16.13
CA ALA A 164 -0.20 2.66 17.54
C ALA A 164 -1.62 2.11 17.69
N SER A 165 -1.79 1.15 18.60
CA SER A 165 -3.08 0.54 18.98
C SER A 165 -3.46 0.96 20.38
#